data_42353a35012cea96ab8c11bf8fc762f3
#
_entry.id   42353a35012cea96ab8c11bf8fc762f3
#
_cell.length_a   1.000
_cell.length_b   1.000
_cell.length_c   1.000
_cell.angle_alpha   90.00
_cell.angle_beta   90.00
_cell.angle_gamma   90.00
#
_symmetry.space_group_name_H-M   'P 1'
#
loop_
_entity.id
_entity.type
_entity.pdbx_description
1 polymer ?
#
loop_
_entity_poly.entity_id
_entity_poly.type
_entity_poly.pdbx_seq_one_letter_code
_entity_poly.pdbx_strand_id
1 'polypeptide(L)'
;MRGVLHKELLLYFTSVLFYVVATVFLLLAGYFFWTNLDFYVRFGGMNLVRGLWQYQFYDLRQLLLAMIPLLTMRLLAEERRLGTLELLWTYPLRDWEIVAGKYAACMVVVFALLGGTLVYPVVLSTLQPVQPGPLLAGYTGLVLLAGAFVACGLFISALTDSQIVAGTATYGVLLLFWILTWNEAALSEGALRLLVPFSLFDRFQVFATGGIDTRDVSFLLLFTVAFLAGTLFALDARRWRGVR
;
A
#
# COMPACT_ATOMS: atom_id res chain seq x y z
N MET A 1 -16.29 -15.23 -4.00
CA MET A 1 -15.71 -13.91 -3.75
C MET A 1 -16.33 -13.15 -2.58
N ARG A 2 -17.66 -12.83 -2.57
CA ARG A 2 -18.30 -12.08 -1.45
C ARG A 2 -18.11 -12.71 -0.06
N GLY A 3 -18.20 -14.04 0.06
CA GLY A 3 -18.01 -14.75 1.33
C GLY A 3 -16.58 -14.63 1.86
N VAL A 4 -15.57 -14.72 0.98
CA VAL A 4 -14.16 -14.55 1.37
C VAL A 4 -13.91 -13.11 1.85
N LEU A 5 -14.38 -12.11 1.09
CA LEU A 5 -14.25 -10.72 1.46
C LEU A 5 -14.89 -10.42 2.82
N HIS A 6 -16.11 -10.90 3.07
CA HIS A 6 -16.81 -10.68 4.35
C HIS A 6 -16.07 -11.33 5.53
N LYS A 7 -15.60 -12.59 5.34
CA LYS A 7 -14.76 -13.28 6.34
C LYS A 7 -13.50 -12.48 6.67
N GLU A 8 -12.77 -12.04 5.65
CA GLU A 8 -11.52 -11.30 5.84
C GLU A 8 -11.75 -9.95 6.53
N LEU A 9 -12.80 -9.21 6.14
CA LEU A 9 -13.17 -7.96 6.82
C LEU A 9 -13.50 -8.19 8.28
N LEU A 10 -14.28 -9.23 8.61
CA LEU A 10 -14.53 -9.58 10.00
C LEU A 10 -13.24 -9.88 10.76
N LEU A 11 -12.31 -10.64 10.17
CA LEU A 11 -11.00 -10.93 10.78
C LEU A 11 -10.18 -9.66 11.03
N TYR A 12 -10.20 -8.68 10.11
CA TYR A 12 -9.53 -7.41 10.34
C TYR A 12 -10.19 -6.61 11.49
N PHE A 13 -11.50 -6.42 11.45
CA PHE A 13 -12.22 -5.61 12.44
C PHE A 13 -12.35 -6.27 13.82
N THR A 14 -12.16 -7.56 13.95
CA THR A 14 -12.07 -8.25 15.26
C THR A 14 -10.65 -8.36 15.78
N SER A 15 -9.63 -8.04 14.96
CA SER A 15 -8.22 -8.14 15.35
C SER A 15 -7.76 -6.91 16.11
N VAL A 16 -7.19 -7.10 17.30
CA VAL A 16 -6.53 -6.05 18.09
C VAL A 16 -5.42 -5.38 17.28
N LEU A 17 -4.66 -6.15 16.49
CA LEU A 17 -3.58 -5.62 15.66
C LEU A 17 -4.06 -4.55 14.68
N PHE A 18 -5.24 -4.72 14.09
CA PHE A 18 -5.79 -3.71 13.19
C PHE A 18 -6.01 -2.37 13.90
N TYR A 19 -6.58 -2.38 15.10
CA TYR A 19 -6.81 -1.15 15.86
C TYR A 19 -5.51 -0.47 16.28
N VAL A 20 -4.50 -1.25 16.67
CA VAL A 20 -3.16 -0.71 16.98
C VAL A 20 -2.54 -0.06 15.75
N VAL A 21 -2.54 -0.75 14.61
CA VAL A 21 -2.00 -0.22 13.34
C VAL A 21 -2.77 1.03 12.90
N ALA A 22 -4.10 1.02 12.98
CA ALA A 22 -4.93 2.15 12.60
C ALA A 22 -4.69 3.36 13.50
N THR A 23 -4.60 3.14 14.81
CA THR A 23 -4.33 4.22 15.77
C THR A 23 -2.94 4.83 15.53
N VAL A 24 -1.91 4.01 15.40
CA VAL A 24 -0.54 4.49 15.13
C VAL A 24 -0.48 5.24 13.80
N PHE A 25 -1.14 4.71 12.75
CA PHE A 25 -1.19 5.36 11.44
C PHE A 25 -1.82 6.74 11.53
N LEU A 26 -3.00 6.86 12.14
CA LEU A 26 -3.73 8.13 12.24
C LEU A 26 -3.02 9.13 13.16
N LEU A 27 -2.42 8.67 14.26
CA LEU A 27 -1.62 9.52 15.14
C LEU A 27 -0.39 10.09 14.44
N LEU A 28 0.36 9.25 13.73
CA LEU A 28 1.54 9.69 12.99
C LEU A 28 1.15 10.60 11.82
N ALA A 29 0.08 10.27 11.10
CA ALA A 29 -0.43 11.12 10.03
C ALA A 29 -0.85 12.50 10.54
N GLY A 30 -1.48 12.57 11.72
CA GLY A 30 -1.83 13.83 12.41
C GLY A 30 -0.61 14.61 12.88
N TYR A 31 0.38 13.91 13.43
CA TYR A 31 1.64 14.51 13.83
C TYR A 31 2.38 15.13 12.64
N PHE A 32 2.50 14.42 11.52
CA PHE A 32 3.11 14.96 10.31
C PHE A 32 2.31 16.13 9.74
N PHE A 33 0.97 16.04 9.73
CA PHE A 33 0.15 17.17 9.32
C PHE A 33 0.41 18.42 10.16
N TRP A 34 0.47 18.27 11.48
CA TRP A 34 0.76 19.38 12.40
C TRP A 34 2.16 19.97 12.16
N THR A 35 3.19 19.13 12.04
CA THR A 35 4.56 19.58 11.81
C THR A 35 4.73 20.26 10.46
N ASN A 36 4.11 19.73 9.41
CA ASN A 36 4.10 20.35 8.09
C ASN A 36 3.38 21.69 8.10
N LEU A 37 2.26 21.78 8.81
CA LEU A 37 1.50 23.02 8.95
C LEU A 37 2.33 24.08 9.70
N ASP A 38 2.93 23.74 10.84
CA ASP A 38 3.79 24.63 11.63
C ASP A 38 4.99 25.13 10.81
N PHE A 39 5.64 24.23 10.07
CA PHE A 39 6.73 24.58 9.15
C PHE A 39 6.28 25.59 8.11
N TYR A 40 5.12 25.38 7.48
CA TYR A 40 4.58 26.29 6.48
C TYR A 40 4.15 27.65 7.05
N VAL A 41 3.58 27.68 8.25
CA VAL A 41 3.20 28.93 8.94
C VAL A 41 4.44 29.77 9.27
N ARG A 42 5.52 29.14 9.69
CA ARG A 42 6.76 29.85 10.10
C ARG A 42 7.66 30.24 8.95
N PHE A 43 7.79 29.41 7.94
CA PHE A 43 8.80 29.55 6.89
C PHE A 43 8.20 29.66 5.48
N GLY A 44 6.91 29.43 5.31
CA GLY A 44 6.24 29.38 4.01
C GLY A 44 5.90 30.74 3.45
N GLY A 45 6.52 31.09 2.32
CA GLY A 45 6.03 32.15 1.47
C GLY A 45 4.79 31.74 0.66
N MET A 46 4.31 32.61 -0.22
CA MET A 46 3.02 32.66 -0.91
C MET A 46 2.42 31.40 -1.58
N ASN A 47 3.02 30.21 -1.54
CA ASN A 47 2.49 28.96 -2.13
C ASN A 47 2.17 27.87 -1.09
N LEU A 48 1.62 28.27 0.06
CA LEU A 48 1.33 27.43 1.21
C LEU A 48 0.54 26.14 0.89
N VAL A 49 -0.47 26.22 0.02
CA VAL A 49 -1.40 25.11 -0.16
C VAL A 49 -0.80 23.95 -0.98
N ARG A 50 -0.08 24.23 -2.06
CA ARG A 50 0.51 23.17 -2.90
C ARG A 50 1.64 22.42 -2.19
N GLY A 51 2.53 23.13 -1.54
CA GLY A 51 3.67 22.53 -0.88
C GLY A 51 3.27 21.71 0.34
N LEU A 52 2.34 22.20 1.18
CA LEU A 52 1.83 21.47 2.34
C LEU A 52 1.31 20.07 1.97
N TRP A 53 0.46 19.99 0.92
CA TRP A 53 -0.10 18.72 0.48
C TRP A 53 0.95 17.78 -0.10
N GLN A 54 1.94 18.31 -0.81
CA GLN A 54 3.02 17.50 -1.36
C GLN A 54 3.82 16.80 -0.24
N TYR A 55 4.22 17.52 0.82
CA TYR A 55 4.91 16.92 1.96
C TYR A 55 4.02 15.96 2.72
N GLN A 56 2.76 16.32 2.95
CA GLN A 56 1.80 15.42 3.58
C GLN A 56 1.63 14.10 2.82
N PHE A 57 1.57 14.12 1.50
CA PHE A 57 1.47 12.91 0.69
C PHE A 57 2.75 12.07 0.74
N TYR A 58 3.93 12.70 0.83
CA TYR A 58 5.18 11.98 1.03
C TYR A 58 5.22 11.27 2.39
N ASP A 59 4.75 11.91 3.44
CA ASP A 59 4.67 11.32 4.77
C ASP A 59 3.66 10.16 4.81
N LEU A 60 2.46 10.35 4.23
CA LEU A 60 1.45 9.29 4.13
C LEU A 60 1.95 8.09 3.33
N ARG A 61 2.67 8.31 2.22
CA ARG A 61 3.33 7.26 1.45
C ARG A 61 4.32 6.46 2.30
N GLN A 62 5.11 7.16 3.12
CA GLN A 62 6.08 6.53 4.02
C GLN A 62 5.40 5.71 5.11
N LEU A 63 4.29 6.22 5.65
CA LEU A 63 3.48 5.47 6.61
C LEU A 63 2.86 4.21 5.97
N LEU A 64 2.36 4.29 4.74
CA LEU A 64 1.84 3.13 4.01
C LEU A 64 2.93 2.07 3.79
N LEU A 65 4.17 2.48 3.46
CA LEU A 65 5.30 1.56 3.31
C LEU A 65 5.54 0.74 4.59
N ALA A 66 5.43 1.35 5.76
CA ALA A 66 5.63 0.68 7.03
C ALA A 66 4.41 -0.15 7.47
N MET A 67 3.17 0.31 7.19
CA MET A 67 1.95 -0.30 7.70
C MET A 67 1.40 -1.43 6.83
N ILE A 68 1.55 -1.35 5.51
CA ILE A 68 1.02 -2.38 4.61
C ILE A 68 1.65 -3.75 4.85
N PRO A 69 2.96 -3.92 5.10
CA PRO A 69 3.52 -5.21 5.47
C PRO A 69 2.87 -5.85 6.70
N LEU A 70 2.53 -5.05 7.71
CA LEU A 70 1.83 -5.53 8.92
C LEU A 70 0.40 -5.99 8.63
N LEU A 71 -0.28 -5.35 7.69
CA LEU A 71 -1.63 -5.74 7.27
C LEU A 71 -1.62 -7.00 6.39
N THR A 72 -0.64 -7.12 5.50
CA THR A 72 -0.59 -8.19 4.49
C THR A 72 0.06 -9.47 4.99
N MET A 73 0.90 -9.42 6.03
CA MET A 73 1.64 -10.58 6.53
C MET A 73 0.74 -11.75 6.92
N ARG A 74 -0.53 -11.48 7.32
CA ARG A 74 -1.49 -12.49 7.78
C ARG A 74 -2.30 -13.14 6.68
N LEU A 75 -2.42 -12.48 5.51
CA LEU A 75 -3.42 -12.80 4.49
C LEU A 75 -3.37 -14.26 4.00
N LEU A 76 -2.19 -14.81 3.80
CA LEU A 76 -2.00 -16.19 3.35
C LEU A 76 -1.10 -16.99 4.30
N ALA A 77 -0.08 -16.37 4.89
CA ALA A 77 0.87 -17.06 5.77
C ALA A 77 0.18 -17.61 7.04
N GLU A 78 -0.83 -16.95 7.57
CA GLU A 78 -1.59 -17.44 8.73
C GLU A 78 -2.44 -18.65 8.39
N GLU A 79 -3.17 -18.62 7.28
CA GLU A 79 -4.00 -19.76 6.83
C GLU A 79 -3.14 -20.98 6.53
N ARG A 80 -1.92 -20.76 6.04
CA ARG A 80 -0.95 -21.84 5.81
C ARG A 80 -0.43 -22.42 7.12
N ARG A 81 -0.02 -21.57 8.05
CA ARG A 81 0.44 -22.02 9.36
C ARG A 81 -0.61 -22.83 10.12
N LEU A 82 -1.89 -22.49 9.95
CA LEU A 82 -3.01 -23.16 10.58
C LEU A 82 -3.52 -24.39 9.80
N GLY A 83 -2.99 -24.68 8.59
CA GLY A 83 -3.46 -25.75 7.72
C GLY A 83 -4.85 -25.51 7.14
N THR A 84 -5.42 -24.33 7.31
CA THR A 84 -6.77 -23.99 6.85
C THR A 84 -6.83 -23.67 5.35
N LEU A 85 -5.70 -23.49 4.71
CA LEU A 85 -5.61 -23.28 3.25
C LEU A 85 -6.12 -24.53 2.49
N GLU A 86 -5.85 -25.73 3.00
CA GLU A 86 -6.33 -27.00 2.41
C GLU A 86 -7.84 -27.12 2.51
N LEU A 87 -8.43 -26.64 3.62
CA LEU A 87 -9.89 -26.58 3.77
C LEU A 87 -10.52 -25.60 2.78
N LEU A 88 -9.80 -24.52 2.42
CA LEU A 88 -10.30 -23.56 1.43
C LEU A 88 -10.40 -24.18 0.03
N TRP A 89 -9.54 -25.16 -0.30
CA TRP A 89 -9.58 -25.90 -1.57
C TRP A 89 -10.69 -26.97 -1.63
N THR A 90 -11.27 -27.37 -0.49
CA THR A 90 -12.46 -28.26 -0.49
C THR A 90 -13.75 -27.53 -0.85
N TYR A 91 -13.78 -26.22 -0.74
CA TYR A 91 -14.90 -25.40 -1.21
C TYR A 91 -14.81 -25.18 -2.74
N PRO A 92 -15.95 -25.08 -3.44
CA PRO A 92 -15.99 -24.87 -4.88
C PRO A 92 -15.67 -23.40 -5.25
N LEU A 93 -14.53 -22.88 -4.74
CA LEU A 93 -14.03 -21.55 -5.00
C LEU A 93 -12.85 -21.64 -5.98
N ARG A 94 -12.80 -20.71 -6.93
CA ARG A 94 -11.67 -20.57 -7.82
C ARG A 94 -10.55 -19.80 -7.12
N ASP A 95 -9.28 -20.15 -7.34
CA ASP A 95 -8.13 -19.55 -6.67
C ASP A 95 -8.07 -18.01 -6.87
N TRP A 96 -8.49 -17.52 -8.04
CA TRP A 96 -8.57 -16.08 -8.28
C TRP A 96 -9.61 -15.38 -7.40
N GLU A 97 -10.70 -16.05 -7.00
CA GLU A 97 -11.71 -15.48 -6.09
C GLU A 97 -11.18 -15.32 -4.67
N ILE A 98 -10.29 -16.22 -4.26
CA ILE A 98 -9.61 -16.15 -2.97
C ILE A 98 -8.65 -14.97 -2.96
N VAL A 99 -7.76 -14.91 -3.95
CA VAL A 99 -6.76 -13.84 -4.08
C VAL A 99 -7.43 -12.47 -4.20
N ALA A 100 -8.42 -12.33 -5.08
CA ALA A 100 -9.14 -11.08 -5.27
C ALA A 100 -9.94 -10.67 -4.02
N GLY A 101 -10.55 -11.65 -3.31
CA GLY A 101 -11.28 -11.39 -2.08
C GLY A 101 -10.37 -10.88 -0.96
N LYS A 102 -9.19 -11.48 -0.77
CA LYS A 102 -8.19 -11.05 0.22
C LYS A 102 -7.58 -9.70 -0.13
N TYR A 103 -7.23 -9.49 -1.39
CA TYR A 103 -6.74 -8.20 -1.89
C TYR A 103 -7.77 -7.10 -1.65
N ALA A 104 -9.03 -7.32 -2.06
CA ALA A 104 -10.10 -6.35 -1.88
C ALA A 104 -10.38 -6.04 -0.39
N ALA A 105 -10.33 -7.06 0.50
CA ALA A 105 -10.51 -6.84 1.93
C ALA A 105 -9.41 -5.94 2.51
N CYS A 106 -8.15 -6.20 2.15
CA CYS A 106 -7.03 -5.36 2.58
C CYS A 106 -7.15 -3.93 2.02
N MET A 107 -7.58 -3.78 0.75
CA MET A 107 -7.80 -2.46 0.15
C MET A 107 -8.93 -1.68 0.85
N VAL A 108 -10.01 -2.34 1.28
CA VAL A 108 -11.07 -1.68 2.09
C VAL A 108 -10.49 -1.14 3.40
N VAL A 109 -9.61 -1.89 4.06
CA VAL A 109 -8.91 -1.41 5.27
C VAL A 109 -8.04 -0.20 4.95
N VAL A 110 -7.27 -0.24 3.87
CA VAL A 110 -6.45 0.91 3.43
C VAL A 110 -7.32 2.12 3.08
N PHE A 111 -8.45 1.92 2.41
CA PHE A 111 -9.41 2.99 2.14
C PHE A 111 -9.97 3.61 3.43
N ALA A 112 -10.25 2.79 4.45
CA ALA A 112 -10.70 3.29 5.74
C ALA A 112 -9.61 4.13 6.43
N LEU A 113 -8.34 3.71 6.38
CA LEU A 113 -7.21 4.46 6.92
C LEU A 113 -7.00 5.80 6.20
N LEU A 114 -6.96 5.77 4.86
CA LEU A 114 -6.84 6.99 4.05
C LEU A 114 -8.06 7.89 4.19
N GLY A 115 -9.26 7.31 4.32
CA GLY A 115 -10.50 8.04 4.61
C GLY A 115 -10.43 8.81 5.93
N GLY A 116 -9.81 8.23 6.96
CA GLY A 116 -9.54 8.92 8.22
C GLY A 116 -8.66 10.15 8.06
N THR A 117 -7.72 10.15 7.12
CA THR A 117 -6.85 11.31 6.85
C THR A 117 -7.56 12.46 6.12
N LEU A 118 -8.76 12.23 5.55
CA LEU A 118 -9.55 13.30 4.91
C LEU A 118 -10.02 14.37 5.90
N VAL A 119 -9.92 14.11 7.19
CA VAL A 119 -10.18 15.14 8.23
C VAL A 119 -9.22 16.33 8.08
N TYR A 120 -7.96 16.11 7.66
CA TYR A 120 -6.97 17.18 7.55
C TYR A 120 -7.32 18.22 6.47
N PRO A 121 -7.67 17.84 5.22
CA PRO A 121 -8.13 18.82 4.24
C PRO A 121 -9.45 19.50 4.65
N VAL A 122 -10.35 18.81 5.34
CA VAL A 122 -11.58 19.42 5.85
C VAL A 122 -11.25 20.50 6.88
N VAL A 123 -10.39 20.21 7.84
CA VAL A 123 -9.93 21.22 8.83
C VAL A 123 -9.25 22.39 8.14
N LEU A 124 -8.34 22.14 7.16
CA LEU A 124 -7.66 23.22 6.46
C LEU A 124 -8.63 24.06 5.61
N SER A 125 -9.68 23.46 5.05
CA SER A 125 -10.68 24.16 4.23
C SER A 125 -11.46 25.22 5.02
N THR A 126 -11.52 25.12 6.35
CA THR A 126 -12.12 26.14 7.24
C THR A 126 -11.23 27.37 7.41
N LEU A 127 -9.93 27.23 7.15
CA LEU A 127 -8.93 28.30 7.30
C LEU A 127 -8.57 28.94 5.97
N GLN A 128 -8.48 28.15 4.90
CA GLN A 128 -8.11 28.61 3.55
C GLN A 128 -8.82 27.77 2.47
N PRO A 129 -9.10 28.36 1.29
CA PRO A 129 -9.69 27.63 0.17
C PRO A 129 -8.70 26.56 -0.33
N VAL A 130 -9.07 25.30 -0.19
CA VAL A 130 -8.28 24.17 -0.67
C VAL A 130 -8.61 23.88 -2.13
N GLN A 131 -7.59 23.75 -2.97
CA GLN A 131 -7.77 23.36 -4.37
C GLN A 131 -8.04 21.83 -4.45
N PRO A 132 -9.20 21.41 -4.99
CA PRO A 132 -9.56 19.97 -4.99
C PRO A 132 -8.72 19.14 -5.97
N GLY A 133 -8.21 19.73 -7.06
CA GLY A 133 -7.47 19.02 -8.09
C GLY A 133 -6.21 18.30 -7.56
N PRO A 134 -5.24 19.02 -6.99
CA PRO A 134 -4.03 18.41 -6.40
C PRO A 134 -4.34 17.42 -5.28
N LEU A 135 -5.39 17.69 -4.49
CA LEU A 135 -5.81 16.81 -3.41
C LEU A 135 -6.31 15.46 -3.96
N LEU A 136 -7.20 15.48 -4.95
CA LEU A 136 -7.71 14.28 -5.59
C LEU A 136 -6.59 13.50 -6.30
N ALA A 137 -5.67 14.18 -6.99
CA ALA A 137 -4.53 13.56 -7.61
C ALA A 137 -3.65 12.83 -6.58
N GLY A 138 -3.32 13.47 -5.47
CA GLY A 138 -2.50 12.87 -4.41
C GLY A 138 -3.16 11.65 -3.78
N TYR A 139 -4.45 11.72 -3.42
CA TYR A 139 -5.17 10.56 -2.85
C TYR A 139 -5.34 9.42 -3.87
N THR A 140 -5.58 9.71 -5.14
CA THR A 140 -5.61 8.66 -6.17
C THR A 140 -4.25 7.98 -6.32
N GLY A 141 -3.17 8.75 -6.29
CA GLY A 141 -1.80 8.22 -6.27
C GLY A 141 -1.54 7.33 -5.04
N LEU A 142 -1.95 7.74 -3.83
CA LEU A 142 -1.81 6.94 -2.61
C LEU A 142 -2.58 5.61 -2.70
N VAL A 143 -3.79 5.62 -3.25
CA VAL A 143 -4.60 4.41 -3.44
C VAL A 143 -3.94 3.45 -4.43
N LEU A 144 -3.45 3.94 -5.56
CA LEU A 144 -2.75 3.12 -6.56
C LEU A 144 -1.45 2.54 -6.00
N LEU A 145 -0.67 3.35 -5.31
CA LEU A 145 0.57 2.91 -4.67
C LEU A 145 0.31 1.87 -3.58
N ALA A 146 -0.68 2.12 -2.73
CA ALA A 146 -1.11 1.16 -1.70
C ALA A 146 -1.57 -0.15 -2.32
N GLY A 147 -2.29 -0.11 -3.44
CA GLY A 147 -2.69 -1.29 -4.21
C GLY A 147 -1.49 -2.11 -4.67
N ALA A 148 -0.44 -1.45 -5.16
CA ALA A 148 0.81 -2.09 -5.55
C ALA A 148 1.53 -2.73 -4.35
N PHE A 149 1.58 -2.03 -3.21
CA PHE A 149 2.18 -2.55 -1.99
C PHE A 149 1.41 -3.75 -1.42
N VAL A 150 0.08 -3.69 -1.39
CA VAL A 150 -0.79 -4.79 -0.94
C VAL A 150 -0.62 -6.01 -1.84
N ALA A 151 -0.56 -5.85 -3.16
CA ALA A 151 -0.34 -6.95 -4.10
C ALA A 151 1.03 -7.62 -3.87
N CYS A 152 2.08 -6.81 -3.68
CA CYS A 152 3.42 -7.30 -3.34
C CYS A 152 3.42 -8.07 -2.02
N GLY A 153 2.80 -7.53 -0.97
CA GLY A 153 2.70 -8.17 0.33
C GLY A 153 1.90 -9.47 0.29
N LEU A 154 0.80 -9.51 -0.47
CA LEU A 154 0.01 -10.72 -0.68
C LEU A 154 0.83 -11.82 -1.38
N PHE A 155 1.61 -11.45 -2.40
CA PHE A 155 2.51 -12.38 -3.09
C PHE A 155 3.55 -12.98 -2.14
N ILE A 156 4.23 -12.14 -1.35
CA ILE A 156 5.24 -12.61 -0.40
C ILE A 156 4.60 -13.47 0.70
N SER A 157 3.42 -13.09 1.19
CA SER A 157 2.64 -13.89 2.14
C SER A 157 2.24 -15.26 1.57
N ALA A 158 2.08 -15.38 0.24
CA ALA A 158 1.85 -16.67 -0.42
C ALA A 158 3.09 -17.56 -0.48
N LEU A 159 4.29 -17.04 -0.37
CA LEU A 159 5.54 -17.81 -0.48
C LEU A 159 6.01 -18.42 0.85
N THR A 160 5.56 -17.91 1.98
CA THR A 160 6.03 -18.33 3.33
C THR A 160 4.89 -18.76 4.24
N ASP A 161 5.21 -19.57 5.24
CA ASP A 161 4.27 -20.06 6.26
C ASP A 161 4.42 -19.25 7.58
N SER A 162 5.42 -18.37 7.66
CA SER A 162 5.67 -17.54 8.82
C SER A 162 5.22 -16.10 8.58
N GLN A 163 4.31 -15.59 9.43
CA GLN A 163 3.83 -14.20 9.37
C GLN A 163 4.98 -13.18 9.52
N ILE A 164 5.93 -13.46 10.42
CA ILE A 164 7.08 -12.58 10.68
C ILE A 164 7.96 -12.50 9.44
N VAL A 165 8.26 -13.64 8.81
CA VAL A 165 9.03 -13.68 7.56
C VAL A 165 8.28 -12.99 6.43
N ALA A 166 6.96 -13.18 6.31
CA ALA A 166 6.13 -12.49 5.32
C ALA A 166 6.21 -10.96 5.49
N GLY A 167 6.01 -10.46 6.71
CA GLY A 167 6.04 -9.03 7.00
C GLY A 167 7.42 -8.41 6.77
N THR A 168 8.49 -9.03 7.31
CA THR A 168 9.86 -8.52 7.15
C THR A 168 10.34 -8.58 5.70
N ALA A 169 10.03 -9.66 4.97
CA ALA A 169 10.37 -9.77 3.54
C ALA A 169 9.60 -8.74 2.70
N THR A 170 8.31 -8.54 2.98
CA THR A 170 7.51 -7.51 2.29
C THR A 170 8.10 -6.13 2.53
N TYR A 171 8.41 -5.80 3.78
CA TYR A 171 9.02 -4.52 4.12
C TYR A 171 10.38 -4.34 3.44
N GLY A 172 11.23 -5.38 3.44
CA GLY A 172 12.53 -5.37 2.78
C GLY A 172 12.42 -5.15 1.27
N VAL A 173 11.49 -5.83 0.59
CA VAL A 173 11.26 -5.66 -0.85
C VAL A 173 10.74 -4.24 -1.16
N LEU A 174 9.80 -3.73 -0.38
CA LEU A 174 9.30 -2.36 -0.56
C LEU A 174 10.38 -1.31 -0.28
N LEU A 175 11.26 -1.55 0.71
CA LEU A 175 12.42 -0.70 0.97
C LEU A 175 13.41 -0.71 -0.21
N LEU A 176 13.65 -1.85 -0.85
CA LEU A 176 14.49 -1.89 -2.03
C LEU A 176 13.95 -0.99 -3.15
N PHE A 177 12.63 -1.02 -3.40
CA PHE A 177 12.00 -0.09 -4.35
C PHE A 177 12.14 1.37 -3.92
N TRP A 178 12.13 1.65 -2.61
CA TRP A 178 12.34 3.00 -2.09
C TRP A 178 13.77 3.50 -2.26
N ILE A 179 14.76 2.65 -1.99
CA ILE A 179 16.20 2.99 -2.13
C ILE A 179 16.55 3.26 -3.60
N LEU A 180 15.91 2.58 -4.55
CA LEU A 180 16.10 2.82 -5.97
C LEU A 180 15.78 4.28 -6.36
N THR A 181 14.80 4.91 -5.70
CA THR A 181 14.45 6.32 -5.89
C THR A 181 15.53 7.26 -5.34
N TRP A 182 16.12 6.94 -4.21
CA TRP A 182 16.98 7.86 -3.46
C TRP A 182 18.37 8.02 -4.09
N ASN A 183 18.76 7.11 -4.96
CA ASN A 183 20.12 7.04 -5.50
C ASN A 183 20.17 7.25 -7.03
N GLU A 184 19.23 8.03 -7.60
CA GLU A 184 19.22 8.32 -9.05
C GLU A 184 20.57 8.83 -9.56
N ALA A 185 21.22 9.73 -8.82
CA ALA A 185 22.52 10.26 -9.17
C ALA A 185 23.66 9.22 -9.13
N ALA A 186 23.58 8.23 -8.21
CA ALA A 186 24.56 7.15 -8.11
C ALA A 186 24.27 5.99 -9.07
N LEU A 187 23.00 5.82 -9.46
CA LEU A 187 22.55 4.77 -10.38
C LEU A 187 22.65 5.18 -11.86
N SER A 188 22.95 6.47 -12.12
CA SER A 188 23.09 7.01 -13.49
C SER A 188 24.25 6.39 -14.27
N GLU A 189 25.24 5.80 -13.61
CA GLU A 189 26.39 5.14 -14.20
C GLU A 189 26.33 3.62 -13.96
N GLY A 190 25.94 2.85 -14.98
CA GLY A 190 26.05 1.39 -14.95
C GLY A 190 24.76 0.61 -15.22
N ALA A 191 24.83 -0.72 -15.01
CA ALA A 191 23.72 -1.67 -15.27
C ALA A 191 22.46 -1.38 -14.41
N LEU A 192 22.59 -0.69 -13.28
CA LEU A 192 21.48 -0.33 -12.38
C LEU A 192 20.56 0.73 -12.98
N ARG A 193 20.98 1.47 -14.02
CA ARG A 193 20.12 2.41 -14.76
C ARG A 193 18.86 1.74 -15.34
N LEU A 194 18.91 0.45 -15.61
CA LEU A 194 17.77 -0.32 -16.09
C LEU A 194 16.68 -0.51 -15.00
N LEU A 195 17.02 -0.32 -13.72
CA LEU A 195 16.08 -0.48 -12.60
C LEU A 195 15.37 0.82 -12.22
N VAL A 196 15.91 1.98 -12.59
CA VAL A 196 15.31 3.29 -12.31
C VAL A 196 13.84 3.39 -12.80
N PRO A 197 13.47 2.92 -14.02
CA PRO A 197 12.09 2.97 -14.49
C PRO A 197 11.10 2.16 -13.62
N PHE A 198 11.60 1.24 -12.78
CA PHE A 198 10.79 0.40 -11.88
C PHE A 198 10.57 1.03 -10.50
N SER A 199 11.07 2.24 -10.26
CA SER A 199 10.86 2.96 -9.02
C SER A 199 9.39 3.32 -8.83
N LEU A 200 8.73 2.69 -7.85
CA LEU A 200 7.34 2.98 -7.46
C LEU A 200 7.19 4.39 -6.89
N PHE A 201 8.24 4.87 -6.25
CA PHE A 201 8.20 6.14 -5.52
C PHE A 201 8.35 7.36 -6.43
N ASP A 202 9.11 7.25 -7.52
CA ASP A 202 9.24 8.33 -8.51
C ASP A 202 7.93 8.51 -9.27
N ARG A 203 7.26 7.40 -9.60
CA ARG A 203 5.92 7.42 -10.21
C ARG A 203 4.88 8.11 -9.32
N PHE A 204 5.01 8.00 -8.00
CA PHE A 204 4.12 8.68 -7.08
C PHE A 204 4.36 10.20 -7.00
N GLN A 205 5.57 10.68 -7.32
CA GLN A 205 5.93 12.10 -7.21
C GLN A 205 5.03 13.00 -8.05
N VAL A 206 4.64 12.56 -9.25
CA VAL A 206 3.74 13.30 -10.13
C VAL A 206 2.38 13.51 -9.48
N PHE A 207 1.84 12.46 -8.81
CA PHE A 207 0.56 12.55 -8.09
C PHE A 207 0.66 13.49 -6.88
N ALA A 208 1.77 13.45 -6.14
CA ALA A 208 1.98 14.32 -4.98
C ALA A 208 2.05 15.80 -5.37
N THR A 209 2.51 16.13 -6.58
CA THR A 209 2.52 17.50 -7.12
C THR A 209 1.19 17.94 -7.73
N GLY A 210 0.19 17.06 -7.74
CA GLY A 210 -1.16 17.32 -8.26
C GLY A 210 -1.35 17.01 -9.74
N GLY A 211 -0.39 16.33 -10.38
CA GLY A 211 -0.51 15.81 -11.73
C GLY A 211 -1.08 14.38 -11.76
N ILE A 212 -1.67 13.98 -12.88
CA ILE A 212 -2.04 12.59 -13.15
C ILE A 212 -1.45 12.24 -14.51
N ASP A 213 -0.44 11.39 -14.54
CA ASP A 213 0.11 10.85 -15.78
C ASP A 213 -0.44 9.43 -16.00
N THR A 214 -0.99 9.18 -17.17
CA THR A 214 -1.51 7.86 -17.56
C THR A 214 -0.44 6.79 -17.59
N ARG A 215 0.83 7.15 -17.82
CA ARG A 215 1.97 6.23 -17.77
C ARG A 215 2.19 5.71 -16.36
N ASP A 216 2.11 6.60 -15.36
CA ASP A 216 2.31 6.23 -13.95
C ASP A 216 1.14 5.41 -13.42
N VAL A 217 -0.09 5.79 -13.79
CA VAL A 217 -1.29 4.98 -13.50
C VAL A 217 -1.16 3.58 -14.08
N SER A 218 -0.83 3.47 -15.38
CA SER A 218 -0.73 2.17 -16.04
C SER A 218 0.40 1.32 -15.45
N PHE A 219 1.52 1.92 -15.07
CA PHE A 219 2.63 1.21 -14.43
C PHE A 219 2.21 0.62 -13.08
N LEU A 220 1.58 1.42 -12.20
CA LEU A 220 1.13 0.96 -10.89
C LEU A 220 0.06 -0.15 -11.00
N LEU A 221 -0.85 -0.04 -11.97
CA LEU A 221 -1.84 -1.07 -12.25
C LEU A 221 -1.19 -2.35 -12.78
N LEU A 222 -0.28 -2.26 -13.74
CA LEU A 222 0.46 -3.42 -14.27
C LEU A 222 1.28 -4.10 -13.19
N PHE A 223 1.94 -3.34 -12.32
CA PHE A 223 2.67 -3.86 -11.16
C PHE A 223 1.72 -4.64 -10.25
N THR A 224 0.58 -4.06 -9.90
CA THR A 224 -0.45 -4.71 -9.08
C THR A 224 -0.91 -6.02 -9.71
N VAL A 225 -1.27 -6.01 -10.99
CA VAL A 225 -1.72 -7.21 -11.73
C VAL A 225 -0.62 -8.27 -11.79
N ALA A 226 0.63 -7.88 -12.02
CA ALA A 226 1.76 -8.80 -12.09
C ALA A 226 1.98 -9.54 -10.75
N PHE A 227 1.93 -8.85 -9.63
CA PHE A 227 2.07 -9.47 -8.30
C PHE A 227 0.86 -10.33 -7.92
N LEU A 228 -0.36 -9.92 -8.28
CA LEU A 228 -1.55 -10.75 -8.09
C LEU A 228 -1.51 -12.02 -8.96
N ALA A 229 -1.08 -11.93 -10.21
CA ALA A 229 -0.84 -13.08 -11.06
C ALA A 229 0.26 -14.00 -10.48
N GLY A 230 1.36 -13.42 -9.98
CA GLY A 230 2.40 -14.15 -9.28
C GLY A 230 1.86 -14.91 -8.06
N THR A 231 0.93 -14.31 -7.31
CA THR A 231 0.25 -14.97 -6.18
C THR A 231 -0.54 -16.18 -6.64
N LEU A 232 -1.29 -16.07 -7.75
CA LEU A 232 -2.02 -17.21 -8.32
C LEU A 232 -1.07 -18.34 -8.74
N PHE A 233 0.00 -18.02 -9.44
CA PHE A 233 1.01 -19.02 -9.81
C PHE A 233 1.66 -19.69 -8.59
N ALA A 234 1.91 -18.94 -7.52
CA ALA A 234 2.47 -19.49 -6.29
C ALA A 234 1.50 -20.47 -5.61
N LEU A 235 0.18 -20.20 -5.65
CA LEU A 235 -0.85 -21.09 -5.13
C LEU A 235 -0.98 -22.36 -5.98
N ASP A 236 -1.06 -22.22 -7.32
CA ASP A 236 -1.15 -23.33 -8.25
C ASP A 236 0.08 -24.26 -8.16
N ALA A 237 1.28 -23.71 -8.16
CA ALA A 237 2.52 -24.49 -8.08
C ALA A 237 2.60 -25.38 -6.82
N ARG A 238 1.94 -24.96 -5.74
CA ARG A 238 1.90 -25.77 -4.50
C ARG A 238 0.83 -26.84 -4.50
N ARG A 239 -0.32 -26.58 -5.13
CA ARG A 239 -1.35 -27.59 -5.32
C ARG A 239 -0.79 -28.84 -5.98
N TRP A 240 0.13 -28.66 -6.93
CA TRP A 240 0.83 -29.78 -7.60
C TRP A 240 1.86 -30.48 -6.72
N ARG A 241 2.44 -29.81 -5.73
CA ARG A 241 3.42 -30.40 -4.80
C ARG A 241 2.77 -31.11 -3.60
N GLY A 242 1.56 -30.73 -3.22
CA GLY A 242 0.81 -31.35 -2.10
C GLY A 242 0.17 -32.70 -2.43
N VAL A 243 0.20 -33.13 -3.69
CA VAL A 243 -0.32 -34.43 -4.17
C VAL A 243 0.76 -35.53 -4.12
N ARG A 244 1.93 -35.26 -3.54
CA ARG A 244 2.95 -36.26 -3.23
C ARG A 244 3.08 -36.34 -1.70
#